data_dcb4e67693d3b3bd027470abab7963c5
#
_entry.id   dcb4e67693d3b3bd027470abab7963c5
#
_cell.length_a   1.000
_cell.length_b   1.000
_cell.length_c   1.000
_cell.angle_alpha   90.00
_cell.angle_beta   90.00
_cell.angle_gamma   90.00
#
_symmetry.space_group_name_H-M   'P 1'
#
loop_
_entity.id
_entity.type
_entity.pdbx_description
1 polymer ?
#
loop_
_entity_poly.entity_id
_entity_poly.type
_entity_poly.pdbx_seq_one_letter_code
_entity_poly.pdbx_strand_id
1 'polypeptide(L)'
;MQRHLWRGCHNSSRWGMDHPFKHCSQCGATGLLARSVREFVCPACSFRHFVTPIPAACAILLDVQDRLLVIRRAHEPGLGKLCLPGGVVEGGETGEEACAREVLEEVGLTVAPDEFRYLTSLPNRYLFQGFVWPTVDLFYFAKVGSFDEVRPSESEVSEWMALPLKEVPLEEFAFASNAEAVRMFTRLYGTST
;
A
#
# COMPACT_ATOMS: atom_id res chain seq x y z
N MET A 1 -25.07 14.43 15.46
CA MET A 1 -25.34 14.36 14.02
C MET A 1 -24.68 15.58 13.37
N GLN A 2 -23.36 15.54 13.16
CA GLN A 2 -22.61 16.64 12.53
C GLN A 2 -22.12 16.16 11.18
N ARG A 3 -22.75 16.68 10.13
CA ARG A 3 -22.30 16.53 8.73
C ARG A 3 -21.09 17.42 8.55
N HIS A 4 -19.88 16.87 8.56
CA HIS A 4 -18.73 17.56 8.01
C HIS A 4 -18.86 17.66 6.50
N LEU A 5 -19.35 18.79 6.05
CA LEU A 5 -19.35 19.24 4.67
C LEU A 5 -17.90 19.34 4.17
N TRP A 6 -17.51 18.43 3.33
CA TRP A 6 -16.35 18.60 2.45
C TRP A 6 -16.63 19.75 1.47
N ARG A 7 -16.36 20.97 1.91
CA ARG A 7 -16.37 22.14 1.02
C ARG A 7 -15.01 22.26 0.35
N GLY A 8 -15.01 22.11 -0.98
CA GLY A 8 -14.10 22.79 -1.88
C GLY A 8 -12.70 22.22 -2.04
N CYS A 9 -12.54 21.30 -2.98
CA CYS A 9 -11.31 21.21 -3.75
C CYS A 9 -11.66 21.31 -5.24
N HIS A 10 -12.02 22.49 -5.68
CA HIS A 10 -11.89 22.90 -7.07
C HIS A 10 -10.44 23.34 -7.32
N ASN A 11 -9.52 22.38 -7.40
CA ASN A 11 -8.23 22.63 -7.98
C ASN A 11 -7.67 21.31 -8.52
N SER A 12 -7.87 21.07 -9.81
CA SER A 12 -7.33 19.94 -10.59
C SER A 12 -5.79 19.89 -10.55
N SER A 13 -5.12 20.98 -10.12
CA SER A 13 -3.66 21.04 -10.01
C SER A 13 -3.07 20.40 -8.76
N ARG A 14 -3.90 20.04 -7.77
CA ARG A 14 -3.39 19.51 -6.48
C ARG A 14 -2.98 18.04 -6.55
N TRP A 15 -3.40 17.31 -7.60
CA TRP A 15 -3.11 15.88 -7.76
C TRP A 15 -2.23 15.59 -8.98
N GLY A 16 -1.87 16.60 -9.80
CA GLY A 16 -0.99 16.43 -10.95
C GLY A 16 -1.42 15.32 -11.90
N MET A 17 -2.71 15.05 -11.99
CA MET A 17 -3.22 13.93 -12.77
C MET A 17 -3.42 14.37 -14.20
N ASP A 18 -2.45 14.08 -15.05
CA ASP A 18 -2.75 13.83 -16.44
C ASP A 18 -3.77 12.69 -16.47
N HIS A 19 -4.79 12.86 -17.25
CA HIS A 19 -5.93 11.96 -17.38
C HIS A 19 -5.45 10.52 -17.71
N PRO A 20 -5.69 9.49 -16.85
CA PRO A 20 -5.14 8.14 -17.07
C PRO A 20 -5.80 7.44 -18.26
N PHE A 21 -7.01 7.87 -18.63
CA PHE A 21 -7.80 7.24 -19.69
C PHE A 21 -7.71 8.04 -20.99
N LYS A 22 -6.93 7.59 -21.95
CA LYS A 22 -6.83 8.20 -23.29
C LYS A 22 -8.02 7.84 -24.18
N HIS A 23 -8.59 6.66 -23.96
CA HIS A 23 -9.69 6.11 -24.73
C HIS A 23 -10.81 5.60 -23.82
N CYS A 24 -12.03 5.66 -24.29
CA CYS A 24 -13.17 5.06 -23.62
C CYS A 24 -13.08 3.53 -23.71
N SER A 25 -13.12 2.82 -22.60
CA SER A 25 -13.08 1.36 -22.56
C SER A 25 -14.33 0.72 -23.19
N GLN A 26 -15.44 1.46 -23.27
CA GLN A 26 -16.70 0.97 -23.82
C GLN A 26 -16.77 1.12 -25.35
N CYS A 27 -16.32 2.26 -25.93
CA CYS A 27 -16.53 2.55 -27.37
C CYS A 27 -15.26 2.99 -28.10
N GLY A 28 -14.10 3.06 -27.46
CA GLY A 28 -12.82 3.45 -28.04
C GLY A 28 -12.66 4.96 -28.33
N ALA A 29 -13.70 5.78 -28.14
CA ALA A 29 -13.63 7.22 -28.41
C ALA A 29 -12.61 7.91 -27.49
N THR A 30 -11.97 8.97 -28.01
CA THR A 30 -11.05 9.84 -27.26
C THR A 30 -11.77 11.03 -26.65
N GLY A 31 -11.05 11.82 -25.84
CA GLY A 31 -11.57 13.09 -25.32
C GLY A 31 -12.56 12.93 -24.17
N LEU A 32 -12.28 12.01 -23.24
CA LEU A 32 -13.05 11.87 -22.01
C LEU A 32 -13.10 13.17 -21.21
N LEU A 33 -14.28 13.53 -20.72
CA LEU A 33 -14.52 14.77 -20.00
C LEU A 33 -14.42 14.54 -18.48
N ALA A 34 -13.50 15.21 -17.81
CA ALA A 34 -13.42 15.18 -16.36
C ALA A 34 -14.65 15.86 -15.73
N ARG A 35 -15.37 15.15 -14.88
CA ARG A 35 -16.46 15.68 -14.05
C ARG A 35 -16.01 15.98 -12.63
N SER A 36 -14.99 15.26 -12.17
CA SER A 36 -14.30 15.47 -10.90
C SER A 36 -12.89 14.91 -10.98
N VAL A 37 -12.14 14.95 -9.89
CA VAL A 37 -10.80 14.35 -9.77
C VAL A 37 -10.79 12.83 -10.00
N ARG A 38 -11.93 12.18 -9.93
CA ARG A 38 -12.04 10.72 -10.07
C ARG A 38 -13.07 10.25 -11.11
N GLU A 39 -13.90 11.13 -11.66
CA GLU A 39 -14.96 10.76 -12.59
C GLU A 39 -14.71 11.38 -13.96
N PHE A 40 -14.74 10.54 -15.00
CA PHE A 40 -14.54 10.90 -16.39
C PHE A 40 -15.67 10.32 -17.23
N VAL A 41 -16.26 11.12 -18.11
CA VAL A 41 -17.42 10.74 -18.93
C VAL A 41 -17.05 10.76 -20.40
N CYS A 42 -17.39 9.70 -21.12
CA CYS A 42 -17.24 9.64 -22.56
C CYS A 42 -18.30 10.51 -23.24
N PRO A 43 -17.91 11.50 -24.10
CA PRO A 43 -18.89 12.32 -24.81
C PRO A 43 -19.64 11.57 -25.90
N ALA A 44 -19.10 10.45 -26.42
CA ALA A 44 -19.69 9.67 -27.49
C ALA A 44 -20.76 8.68 -27.04
N CYS A 45 -20.51 7.99 -25.88
CA CYS A 45 -21.44 6.94 -25.39
C CYS A 45 -21.91 7.14 -23.95
N SER A 46 -21.53 8.24 -23.30
CA SER A 46 -21.89 8.59 -21.91
C SER A 46 -21.39 7.60 -20.84
N PHE A 47 -20.52 6.65 -21.20
CA PHE A 47 -19.93 5.74 -20.23
C PHE A 47 -19.08 6.51 -19.21
N ARG A 48 -19.17 6.11 -17.94
CA ARG A 48 -18.47 6.75 -16.84
C ARG A 48 -17.29 5.90 -16.37
N HIS A 49 -16.12 6.50 -16.35
CA HIS A 49 -14.90 5.91 -15.82
C HIS A 49 -14.60 6.53 -14.46
N PHE A 50 -14.13 5.70 -13.54
CA PHE A 50 -13.74 6.16 -12.20
C PHE A 50 -12.30 5.78 -11.91
N VAL A 51 -11.54 6.73 -11.38
CA VAL A 51 -10.29 6.46 -10.68
C VAL A 51 -10.65 6.25 -9.21
N THR A 52 -10.55 5.02 -8.76
CA THR A 52 -10.79 4.62 -7.36
C THR A 52 -9.47 4.30 -6.69
N PRO A 53 -9.31 4.56 -5.38
CA PRO A 53 -8.14 4.09 -4.67
C PRO A 53 -8.01 2.56 -4.77
N ILE A 54 -6.80 2.10 -5.07
CA ILE A 54 -6.47 0.68 -5.15
C ILE A 54 -6.17 0.21 -3.72
N PRO A 55 -6.81 -0.85 -3.21
CA PRO A 55 -6.46 -1.42 -1.92
C PRO A 55 -5.12 -2.13 -2.02
N ALA A 56 -4.24 -1.90 -1.04
CA ALA A 56 -3.00 -2.64 -0.84
C ALA A 56 -2.95 -3.11 0.61
N ALA A 57 -2.48 -4.35 0.85
CA ALA A 57 -2.33 -4.91 2.18
C ALA A 57 -0.84 -5.02 2.52
N CYS A 58 -0.45 -4.54 3.71
CA CYS A 58 0.94 -4.51 4.18
C CYS A 58 1.05 -5.16 5.56
N ALA A 59 2.05 -6.01 5.75
CA ALA A 59 2.27 -6.81 6.93
C ALA A 59 3.36 -6.24 7.86
N ILE A 60 3.02 -5.92 9.09
CA ILE A 60 3.95 -5.67 10.20
C ILE A 60 4.22 -7.02 10.87
N LEU A 61 5.35 -7.64 10.55
CA LEU A 61 5.74 -8.93 11.12
C LEU A 61 6.77 -8.73 12.23
N LEU A 62 6.49 -9.34 13.38
CA LEU A 62 7.38 -9.30 14.55
C LEU A 62 7.80 -10.72 14.92
N ASP A 63 9.07 -10.88 15.25
CA ASP A 63 9.55 -12.14 15.85
C ASP A 63 9.34 -12.17 17.38
N VAL A 64 9.80 -13.25 18.01
CA VAL A 64 9.71 -13.43 19.47
C VAL A 64 10.58 -12.46 20.27
N GLN A 65 11.52 -11.75 19.63
CA GLN A 65 12.32 -10.67 20.22
C GLN A 65 11.72 -9.27 19.95
N ASP A 66 10.49 -9.19 19.42
CA ASP A 66 9.82 -7.95 19.00
C ASP A 66 10.62 -7.14 17.96
N ARG A 67 11.41 -7.81 17.11
CA ARG A 67 12.07 -7.19 15.97
C ARG A 67 11.11 -7.18 14.80
N LEU A 68 11.06 -6.04 14.07
CA LEU A 68 10.27 -5.85 12.89
C LEU A 68 11.03 -6.37 11.65
N LEU A 69 10.36 -7.17 10.82
CA LEU A 69 10.83 -7.49 9.49
C LEU A 69 10.58 -6.30 8.57
N VAL A 70 11.63 -5.78 7.96
CA VAL A 70 11.57 -4.80 6.87
C VAL A 70 12.32 -5.32 5.67
N ILE A 71 11.88 -4.94 4.47
CA ILE A 71 12.51 -5.31 3.22
C ILE A 71 12.98 -4.07 2.47
N ARG A 72 14.00 -4.24 1.62
CA ARG A 72 14.49 -3.23 0.71
C ARG A 72 14.05 -3.57 -0.70
N ARG A 73 13.36 -2.65 -1.35
CA ARG A 73 12.76 -2.87 -2.68
C ARG A 73 13.81 -3.09 -3.76
N ALA A 74 13.61 -4.12 -4.59
CA ALA A 74 14.46 -4.42 -5.74
C ALA A 74 14.06 -3.66 -7.02
N HIS A 75 12.90 -2.95 -7.03
CA HIS A 75 12.37 -2.26 -8.21
C HIS A 75 11.67 -0.93 -7.85
N GLU A 76 11.40 -0.12 -8.88
CA GLU A 76 10.61 1.11 -8.74
C GLU A 76 9.10 0.81 -8.55
N PRO A 77 8.37 1.69 -7.88
CA PRO A 77 8.83 2.93 -7.25
C PRO A 77 9.56 2.65 -5.94
N GLY A 78 10.55 3.48 -5.65
CA GLY A 78 11.30 3.39 -4.40
C GLY A 78 12.39 2.33 -4.36
N LEU A 79 13.01 2.03 -5.50
CA LEU A 79 14.19 1.15 -5.59
C LEU A 79 15.21 1.46 -4.49
N GLY A 80 15.64 0.44 -3.76
CA GLY A 80 16.63 0.53 -2.67
C GLY A 80 16.10 1.12 -1.36
N LYS A 81 14.84 1.57 -1.30
CA LYS A 81 14.20 2.07 -0.08
C LYS A 81 13.52 0.95 0.71
N LEU A 82 13.30 1.19 1.99
CA LEU A 82 12.59 0.27 2.86
C LEU A 82 11.10 0.22 2.57
N CYS A 83 10.49 -0.93 2.76
CA CYS A 83 9.04 -1.09 2.89
C CYS A 83 8.72 -2.27 3.82
N LEU A 84 7.46 -2.37 4.18
CA LEU A 84 6.88 -3.57 4.77
C LEU A 84 6.55 -4.56 3.65
N PRO A 85 6.58 -5.87 3.88
CA PRO A 85 6.04 -6.85 2.93
C PRO A 85 4.57 -6.53 2.63
N GLY A 86 4.18 -6.62 1.35
CA GLY A 86 2.81 -6.38 0.95
C GLY A 86 2.64 -5.83 -0.46
N GLY A 87 1.42 -5.94 -0.96
CA GLY A 87 1.06 -5.52 -2.31
C GLY A 87 -0.43 -5.30 -2.51
N VAL A 88 -0.86 -5.28 -3.76
CA VAL A 88 -2.25 -5.03 -4.14
C VAL A 88 -3.13 -6.21 -3.76
N VAL A 89 -4.29 -5.92 -3.15
CA VAL A 89 -5.31 -6.93 -2.85
C VAL A 89 -5.95 -7.38 -4.17
N GLU A 90 -5.92 -8.66 -4.45
CA GLU A 90 -6.49 -9.25 -5.66
C GLU A 90 -8.01 -9.43 -5.54
N GLY A 91 -8.66 -9.62 -6.71
CA GLY A 91 -10.10 -9.83 -6.75
C GLY A 91 -10.51 -11.14 -6.07
N GLY A 92 -11.25 -11.03 -4.97
CA GLY A 92 -11.73 -12.17 -4.19
C GLY A 92 -10.93 -12.44 -2.91
N GLU A 93 -9.83 -11.73 -2.67
CA GLU A 93 -9.06 -11.82 -1.42
C GLU A 93 -9.61 -10.89 -0.34
N THR A 94 -9.47 -11.30 0.91
CA THR A 94 -9.48 -10.39 2.07
C THR A 94 -8.12 -9.73 2.23
N GLY A 95 -8.02 -8.68 3.06
CA GLY A 95 -6.72 -8.04 3.35
C GLY A 95 -5.75 -8.98 4.07
N GLU A 96 -6.26 -9.88 4.91
CA GLU A 96 -5.49 -10.89 5.63
C GLU A 96 -4.93 -11.95 4.67
N GLU A 97 -5.74 -12.40 3.70
CA GLU A 97 -5.32 -13.34 2.65
C GLU A 97 -4.26 -12.70 1.75
N ALA A 98 -4.44 -11.44 1.35
CA ALA A 98 -3.44 -10.69 0.59
C ALA A 98 -2.12 -10.55 1.36
N CYS A 99 -2.15 -10.21 2.67
CA CYS A 99 -0.95 -10.19 3.51
C CYS A 99 -0.25 -11.55 3.54
N ALA A 100 -1.00 -12.64 3.72
CA ALA A 100 -0.43 -14.00 3.77
C ALA A 100 0.24 -14.37 2.44
N ARG A 101 -0.39 -14.07 1.31
CA ARG A 101 0.16 -14.32 -0.04
C ARG A 101 1.42 -13.50 -0.27
N GLU A 102 1.38 -12.18 -0.06
CA GLU A 102 2.52 -11.29 -0.29
C GLU A 102 3.72 -11.63 0.60
N VAL A 103 3.47 -11.96 1.88
CA VAL A 103 4.53 -12.41 2.81
C VAL A 103 5.17 -13.70 2.30
N LEU A 104 4.39 -14.64 1.78
CA LEU A 104 4.94 -15.86 1.20
C LEU A 104 5.72 -15.59 -0.09
N GLU A 105 5.21 -14.74 -0.98
CA GLU A 105 5.82 -14.41 -2.27
C GLU A 105 7.11 -13.60 -2.11
N GLU A 106 7.11 -12.56 -1.25
CA GLU A 106 8.25 -11.65 -1.11
C GLU A 106 9.35 -12.18 -0.17
N VAL A 107 8.98 -12.85 0.93
CA VAL A 107 9.93 -13.24 1.98
C VAL A 107 9.93 -14.74 2.32
N GLY A 108 9.08 -15.55 1.68
CA GLY A 108 9.04 -17.01 1.84
C GLY A 108 8.50 -17.49 3.18
N LEU A 109 7.93 -16.62 4.01
CA LEU A 109 7.33 -17.01 5.28
C LEU A 109 5.87 -17.39 5.10
N THR A 110 5.47 -18.47 5.76
CA THR A 110 4.06 -18.89 5.84
C THR A 110 3.44 -18.36 7.13
N VAL A 111 2.45 -17.48 7.00
CA VAL A 111 1.64 -16.96 8.11
C VAL A 111 0.18 -17.17 7.72
N ALA A 112 -0.61 -17.78 8.58
CA ALA A 112 -2.01 -18.04 8.26
C ALA A 112 -2.82 -16.73 8.26
N PRO A 113 -3.81 -16.54 7.35
CA PRO A 113 -4.59 -15.31 7.28
C PRO A 113 -5.25 -14.91 8.61
N ASP A 114 -5.69 -15.88 9.42
CA ASP A 114 -6.32 -15.65 10.72
C ASP A 114 -5.35 -15.23 11.84
N GLU A 115 -4.05 -15.30 11.61
CA GLU A 115 -3.03 -14.77 12.53
C GLU A 115 -2.84 -13.25 12.37
N PHE A 116 -3.23 -12.68 11.22
CA PHE A 116 -3.15 -11.25 11.01
C PHE A 116 -4.23 -10.49 11.78
N ARG A 117 -3.83 -9.34 12.34
CA ARG A 117 -4.73 -8.41 13.04
C ARG A 117 -4.66 -7.05 12.37
N TYR A 118 -5.82 -6.50 12.01
CA TYR A 118 -5.91 -5.17 11.42
C TYR A 118 -5.42 -4.10 12.39
N LEU A 119 -4.57 -3.21 11.89
CA LEU A 119 -4.05 -2.06 12.63
C LEU A 119 -4.74 -0.77 12.22
N THR A 120 -4.62 -0.42 10.94
CA THR A 120 -5.10 0.86 10.40
C THR A 120 -5.14 0.84 8.88
N SER A 121 -5.75 1.87 8.29
CA SER A 121 -5.64 2.16 6.85
C SER A 121 -5.16 3.60 6.63
N LEU A 122 -4.27 3.79 5.67
CA LEU A 122 -3.70 5.09 5.35
C LEU A 122 -3.75 5.35 3.83
N PRO A 123 -4.02 6.59 3.40
CA PRO A 123 -3.93 6.94 2.00
C PRO A 123 -2.48 6.97 1.55
N ASN A 124 -2.23 6.53 0.31
CA ASN A 124 -0.91 6.59 -0.29
C ASN A 124 -1.00 6.99 -1.77
N ARG A 125 0.15 7.25 -2.38
CA ARG A 125 0.31 7.65 -3.77
C ARG A 125 1.37 6.76 -4.42
N TYR A 126 0.93 5.90 -5.31
CA TYR A 126 1.78 4.92 -5.97
C TYR A 126 2.07 5.34 -7.41
N LEU A 127 3.34 5.68 -7.71
CA LEU A 127 3.75 6.03 -9.06
C LEU A 127 3.98 4.75 -9.88
N PHE A 128 3.14 4.52 -10.88
CA PHE A 128 3.28 3.37 -11.76
C PHE A 128 3.03 3.78 -13.22
N GLN A 129 3.94 3.44 -14.12
CA GLN A 129 3.88 3.77 -15.56
C GLN A 129 3.59 5.26 -15.84
N GLY A 130 4.21 6.15 -15.06
CA GLY A 130 4.07 7.61 -15.23
C GLY A 130 2.78 8.19 -14.68
N PHE A 131 1.91 7.38 -14.08
CA PHE A 131 0.68 7.82 -13.42
C PHE A 131 0.75 7.58 -11.91
N VAL A 132 0.28 8.58 -11.13
CA VAL A 132 0.20 8.47 -9.67
C VAL A 132 -1.16 7.90 -9.29
N TRP A 133 -1.20 6.61 -9.02
CA TRP A 133 -2.41 5.93 -8.56
C TRP A 133 -2.67 6.23 -7.09
N PRO A 134 -3.88 6.65 -6.73
CA PRO A 134 -4.25 6.68 -5.32
C PRO A 134 -4.37 5.25 -4.81
N THR A 135 -3.80 4.96 -3.64
CA THR A 135 -4.00 3.69 -2.93
C THR A 135 -4.58 3.93 -1.54
N VAL A 136 -5.18 2.91 -0.98
CA VAL A 136 -5.50 2.80 0.44
C VAL A 136 -4.73 1.60 0.95
N ASP A 137 -3.68 1.87 1.71
CA ASP A 137 -2.83 0.85 2.28
C ASP A 137 -3.46 0.37 3.60
N LEU A 138 -3.80 -0.91 3.66
CA LEU A 138 -4.36 -1.60 4.82
C LEU A 138 -3.21 -2.26 5.57
N PHE A 139 -3.02 -1.90 6.82
CA PHE A 139 -1.93 -2.43 7.62
C PHE A 139 -2.43 -3.47 8.60
N TYR A 140 -1.80 -4.63 8.56
CA TYR A 140 -2.03 -5.75 9.46
C TYR A 140 -0.74 -6.08 10.20
N PHE A 141 -0.85 -6.71 11.36
CA PHE A 141 0.31 -7.21 12.08
C PHE A 141 0.12 -8.66 12.51
N ALA A 142 1.22 -9.39 12.58
CA ALA A 142 1.27 -10.74 13.11
C ALA A 142 2.60 -10.99 13.85
N LYS A 143 2.61 -11.95 14.78
CA LYS A 143 3.83 -12.45 15.42
C LYS A 143 4.21 -13.79 14.82
N VAL A 144 5.50 -13.93 14.48
CA VAL A 144 6.10 -15.18 14.01
C VAL A 144 7.15 -15.69 14.98
N GLY A 145 7.49 -16.97 14.91
CA GLY A 145 8.47 -17.59 15.82
C GLY A 145 9.88 -17.01 15.64
N SER A 146 10.35 -16.96 14.39
CA SER A 146 11.64 -16.37 14.02
C SER A 146 11.64 -15.95 12.55
N PHE A 147 12.71 -15.26 12.13
CA PHE A 147 12.96 -14.92 10.74
C PHE A 147 14.07 -15.80 10.10
N ASP A 148 14.45 -16.93 10.73
CA ASP A 148 15.50 -17.80 10.23
C ASP A 148 15.14 -18.48 8.89
N GLU A 149 13.83 -18.63 8.63
CA GLU A 149 13.31 -19.23 7.42
C GLU A 149 13.03 -18.23 6.30
N VAL A 150 13.34 -16.95 6.47
CA VAL A 150 13.17 -15.93 5.43
C VAL A 150 13.98 -16.29 4.20
N ARG A 151 13.31 -16.32 3.07
CA ARG A 151 13.87 -16.57 1.73
C ARG A 151 13.31 -15.52 0.78
N PRO A 152 13.99 -14.36 0.64
CA PRO A 152 13.48 -13.27 -0.16
C PRO A 152 13.43 -13.62 -1.64
N SER A 153 12.38 -13.15 -2.32
CA SER A 153 12.29 -13.15 -3.78
C SER A 153 13.25 -12.11 -4.36
N GLU A 154 14.31 -12.55 -5.04
CA GLU A 154 15.33 -11.64 -5.60
C GLU A 154 14.78 -10.63 -6.60
N SER A 155 13.64 -10.93 -7.24
CA SER A 155 12.97 -10.02 -8.17
C SER A 155 12.29 -8.84 -7.46
N GLU A 156 11.92 -8.98 -6.18
CA GLU A 156 11.13 -8.00 -5.44
C GLU A 156 11.87 -7.41 -4.24
N VAL A 157 12.76 -8.20 -3.64
CA VAL A 157 13.46 -7.85 -2.41
C VAL A 157 14.98 -7.94 -2.61
N SER A 158 15.68 -6.81 -2.56
CA SER A 158 17.14 -6.77 -2.67
C SER A 158 17.86 -7.07 -1.34
N GLU A 159 17.20 -6.81 -0.22
CA GLU A 159 17.71 -7.03 1.13
C GLU A 159 16.54 -7.13 2.12
N TRP A 160 16.72 -7.87 3.19
CA TRP A 160 15.80 -7.85 4.33
C TRP A 160 16.54 -7.69 5.64
N MET A 161 15.87 -7.14 6.65
CA MET A 161 16.43 -6.88 7.97
C MET A 161 15.39 -7.16 9.04
N ALA A 162 15.85 -7.62 10.20
CA ALA A 162 15.06 -7.69 11.43
C ALA A 162 15.58 -6.63 12.41
N LEU A 163 14.80 -5.58 12.63
CA LEU A 163 15.22 -4.41 13.40
C LEU A 163 14.36 -4.25 14.66
N PRO A 164 14.96 -3.91 15.82
CA PRO A 164 14.19 -3.46 16.97
C PRO A 164 13.29 -2.27 16.56
N LEU A 165 12.04 -2.26 17.02
CA LEU A 165 11.06 -1.22 16.61
C LEU A 165 11.56 0.22 16.78
N LYS A 166 12.38 0.47 17.82
CA LYS A 166 12.95 1.80 18.11
C LYS A 166 14.08 2.22 17.17
N GLU A 167 14.68 1.25 16.45
CA GLU A 167 15.83 1.45 15.57
C GLU A 167 15.44 1.48 14.09
N VAL A 168 14.16 1.30 13.78
CA VAL A 168 13.66 1.33 12.40
C VAL A 168 13.82 2.75 11.82
N PRO A 169 14.60 2.93 10.73
CA PRO A 169 14.84 4.25 10.14
C PRO A 169 13.64 4.67 9.27
N LEU A 170 12.66 5.31 9.90
CA LEU A 170 11.36 5.66 9.28
C LEU A 170 11.50 6.57 8.06
N GLU A 171 12.56 7.34 7.98
CA GLU A 171 12.89 8.22 6.85
C GLU A 171 13.38 7.48 5.59
N GLU A 172 13.82 6.22 5.74
CA GLU A 172 14.24 5.39 4.61
C GLU A 172 13.08 4.69 3.90
N PHE A 173 11.87 4.71 4.44
CA PHE A 173 10.73 4.08 3.79
C PHE A 173 10.38 4.72 2.44
N ALA A 174 10.07 3.88 1.46
CA ALA A 174 9.60 4.31 0.14
C ALA A 174 8.26 5.05 0.21
N PHE A 175 7.40 4.63 1.13
CA PHE A 175 6.04 5.13 1.27
C PHE A 175 5.81 5.71 2.67
N ALA A 176 5.31 6.93 2.71
CA ALA A 176 5.00 7.61 3.98
C ALA A 176 3.93 6.86 4.81
N SER A 177 3.03 6.13 4.15
CA SER A 177 2.03 5.27 4.80
C SER A 177 2.68 4.16 5.62
N ASN A 178 3.73 3.51 5.09
CA ASN A 178 4.48 2.46 5.80
C ASN A 178 5.16 3.03 7.06
N ALA A 179 5.89 4.15 6.91
CA ALA A 179 6.54 4.81 8.04
C ALA A 179 5.54 5.21 9.14
N GLU A 180 4.37 5.75 8.74
CA GLU A 180 3.33 6.14 9.69
C GLU A 180 2.69 4.93 10.38
N ALA A 181 2.45 3.83 9.64
CA ALA A 181 1.91 2.60 10.22
C ALA A 181 2.87 2.01 11.27
N VAL A 182 4.18 1.95 10.98
CA VAL A 182 5.20 1.51 11.95
C VAL A 182 5.22 2.43 13.17
N ARG A 183 5.15 3.76 12.98
CA ARG A 183 5.09 4.73 14.09
C ARG A 183 3.85 4.52 14.96
N MET A 184 2.69 4.30 14.34
CA MET A 184 1.44 4.02 15.06
C MET A 184 1.54 2.70 15.83
N PHE A 185 2.05 1.65 15.18
CA PHE A 185 2.24 0.36 15.81
C PHE A 185 3.17 0.46 17.03
N THR A 186 4.33 1.11 16.87
CA THR A 186 5.29 1.30 17.96
C THR A 186 4.67 2.05 19.15
N ARG A 187 3.83 3.05 18.90
CA ARG A 187 3.13 3.80 19.95
C ARG A 187 2.08 2.97 20.67
N LEU A 188 1.41 2.06 19.99
CA LEU A 188 0.30 1.27 20.55
C LEU A 188 0.80 -0.01 21.25
N TYR A 189 1.85 -0.63 20.72
CA TYR A 189 2.31 -1.96 21.11
C TYR A 189 3.79 -2.03 21.48
N GLY A 190 4.57 -0.99 21.18
CA GLY A 190 5.97 -0.92 21.62
C GLY A 190 6.02 -0.77 23.13
N THR A 191 6.43 -1.83 23.83
CA THR A 191 6.59 -1.80 25.28
C THR A 191 7.58 -0.71 25.69
N SER A 192 7.13 0.17 26.57
CA SER A 192 8.03 1.08 27.29
C SER A 192 8.90 0.23 28.21
N THR A 193 10.12 -0.08 27.81
CA THR A 193 11.21 -0.52 28.71
C THR A 193 12.15 0.64 28.91
#